data_3996289d859bbaaeefcd5af444e1c199
#
_entry.id   3996289d859bbaaeefcd5af444e1c199
#
_cell.length_a   1.000
_cell.length_b   1.000
_cell.length_c   1.000
_cell.angle_alpha   90.00
_cell.angle_beta   90.00
_cell.angle_gamma   90.00
#
_symmetry.space_group_name_H-M   'P 1'
#
loop_
_entity.id
_entity.type
_entity.pdbx_description
1 polymer ?
#
loop_
_entity_poly.entity_id
_entity_poly.type
_entity_poly.pdbx_seq_one_letter_code
_entity_poly.pdbx_strand_id
1 'polypeptide(L)'
;MGNPFGSNGGDKKPDGVTTIPATEHDLQSYVGASRQLSDLSAPILLRSSNPHERIFIAAFDGTGNDVSKDEASGHMTNVALIRRQILQAFPNTNDPIRVGYVEGPGTQDGFIARTLDGARGYTYEPRLERMYDQFIRQSEQWLHEDPNAQIRIVSIGFSRGAEQAAGFTRLVHDRGIQDPLGAEKTRGGDIKYNNPALVEPGQVVQAVGLFDPVGTGVPRNYDRRLPPSVISGFQITAEDERRNQFKSTNIIDPGFQENKHFLNVTVGGAHSNIGGSYMLNGLAVRSNNLMTDYLNSLSDRPFLQKQAVPLGPSMNVVHRSEEHLFIYGTKDFERNSGRVRVEEVAPRSVGRTGVAVDNKELRNEVTAQAFPERKVPIAPEITVPASIPQPHTKLDPTQAGHPDYRLHQQSSDAVRKLDESMGRNTDVNSDRMAASLTVLAKQEGIKRIDKVVLSRGNDIVEAHKNVIVVQGKLEDPSHIRAHMSTQQAVSTPVAESFKQIDSLNAQPRQELAQQQSLQVVRDNVSATQQLQEQEVQRQTISR
;
A
#
# COMPACT_ATOMS: atom_id res chain seq x y z
N MET A 1 -6.67 -23.61 43.03
CA MET A 1 -7.29 -22.90 41.92
C MET A 1 -6.17 -22.23 41.14
N GLY A 2 -5.78 -22.83 40.03
CA GLY A 2 -4.63 -22.39 39.22
C GLY A 2 -4.98 -21.20 38.35
N ASN A 3 -4.03 -20.32 38.22
CA ASN A 3 -4.06 -19.10 37.42
C ASN A 3 -4.18 -19.46 35.92
N PRO A 4 -5.21 -19.03 35.16
CA PRO A 4 -5.41 -19.44 33.75
C PRO A 4 -4.58 -18.62 32.73
N PHE A 5 -3.66 -17.76 33.16
CA PHE A 5 -2.78 -17.00 32.26
C PHE A 5 -1.32 -17.45 32.38
N GLY A 6 -1.09 -18.73 32.07
CA GLY A 6 0.26 -19.21 31.83
C GLY A 6 0.80 -18.61 30.53
N SER A 7 1.76 -17.69 30.62
CA SER A 7 2.57 -17.25 29.48
C SER A 7 3.46 -18.40 29.02
N ASN A 8 2.98 -19.22 28.09
CA ASN A 8 3.85 -20.06 27.30
C ASN A 8 4.67 -19.15 26.38
N GLY A 9 5.97 -19.05 26.64
CA GLY A 9 6.96 -18.48 25.73
C GLY A 9 7.04 -19.31 24.44
N GLY A 10 6.04 -19.21 23.60
CA GLY A 10 6.08 -19.68 22.23
C GLY A 10 6.89 -18.71 21.38
N ASP A 11 7.74 -19.23 20.50
CA ASP A 11 8.51 -18.47 19.53
C ASP A 11 7.61 -17.40 18.88
N LYS A 12 8.05 -16.15 18.94
CA LYS A 12 7.36 -15.04 18.25
C LYS A 12 7.28 -15.38 16.77
N LYS A 13 6.06 -15.67 16.29
CA LYS A 13 5.82 -15.98 14.89
C LYS A 13 6.11 -14.74 14.04
N PRO A 14 6.70 -14.88 12.86
CA PRO A 14 7.13 -13.75 12.03
C PRO A 14 6.02 -12.72 11.78
N ASP A 15 4.77 -13.17 11.63
CA ASP A 15 3.61 -12.36 11.26
C ASP A 15 2.68 -12.05 12.45
N GLY A 16 3.10 -12.36 13.69
CA GLY A 16 2.39 -12.01 14.92
C GLY A 16 1.12 -12.83 15.20
N VAL A 17 0.74 -13.77 14.32
CA VAL A 17 -0.42 -14.66 14.44
C VAL A 17 -0.05 -16.12 14.23
N THR A 18 -0.92 -17.03 14.65
CA THR A 18 -0.79 -18.47 14.37
C THR A 18 -0.98 -18.71 12.87
N THR A 19 -0.26 -19.67 12.33
CA THR A 19 -0.40 -20.14 10.96
C THR A 19 -0.74 -21.64 10.95
N ILE A 20 -1.50 -22.05 9.94
CA ILE A 20 -1.82 -23.43 9.65
C ILE A 20 -1.24 -23.75 8.26
N PRO A 21 -0.52 -24.87 8.06
CA PRO A 21 -0.08 -25.25 6.73
C PRO A 21 -1.25 -25.28 5.75
N ALA A 22 -1.07 -24.67 4.57
CA ALA A 22 -2.07 -24.74 3.51
C ALA A 22 -2.31 -26.20 3.13
N THR A 23 -3.57 -26.58 3.00
CA THR A 23 -3.97 -27.92 2.58
C THR A 23 -3.78 -28.07 1.06
N GLU A 24 -3.84 -29.32 0.59
CA GLU A 24 -3.86 -29.60 -0.85
C GLU A 24 -5.06 -28.90 -1.53
N HIS A 25 -6.22 -28.86 -0.85
CA HIS A 25 -7.40 -28.13 -1.35
C HIS A 25 -7.11 -26.64 -1.54
N ASP A 26 -6.45 -25.98 -0.57
CA ASP A 26 -6.09 -24.57 -0.66
C ASP A 26 -5.17 -24.31 -1.87
N LEU A 27 -4.16 -25.15 -2.08
CA LEU A 27 -3.24 -25.01 -3.21
C LEU A 27 -3.92 -25.32 -4.55
N GLN A 28 -4.78 -26.34 -4.62
CA GLN A 28 -5.54 -26.67 -5.83
C GLN A 28 -6.55 -25.60 -6.22
N SER A 29 -7.06 -24.82 -5.25
CA SER A 29 -7.93 -23.67 -5.54
C SER A 29 -7.24 -22.63 -6.45
N TYR A 30 -5.93 -22.39 -6.28
CA TYR A 30 -5.15 -21.50 -7.16
C TYR A 30 -4.96 -22.08 -8.56
N VAL A 31 -4.76 -23.40 -8.66
CA VAL A 31 -4.69 -24.08 -9.96
C VAL A 31 -6.04 -23.99 -10.68
N GLY A 32 -7.14 -24.19 -9.94
CA GLY A 32 -8.50 -24.00 -10.46
C GLY A 32 -8.77 -22.58 -10.91
N ALA A 33 -8.36 -21.58 -10.10
CA ALA A 33 -8.46 -20.16 -10.43
C ALA A 33 -7.66 -19.80 -11.70
N SER A 34 -6.45 -20.32 -11.84
CA SER A 34 -5.61 -20.12 -13.04
C SER A 34 -6.28 -20.69 -14.30
N ARG A 35 -6.89 -21.87 -14.20
CA ARG A 35 -7.66 -22.46 -15.33
C ARG A 35 -8.87 -21.60 -15.69
N GLN A 36 -9.66 -21.15 -14.70
CA GLN A 36 -10.77 -20.24 -14.94
C GLN A 36 -10.26 -18.95 -15.59
N LEU A 37 -9.21 -18.35 -15.04
CA LEU A 37 -8.63 -17.12 -15.59
C LEU A 37 -8.20 -17.29 -17.06
N SER A 38 -7.67 -18.44 -17.46
CA SER A 38 -7.30 -18.73 -18.86
C SER A 38 -8.50 -18.72 -19.82
N ASP A 39 -9.71 -18.88 -19.29
CA ASP A 39 -10.96 -18.83 -20.08
C ASP A 39 -11.58 -17.42 -20.12
N LEU A 40 -11.07 -16.47 -19.33
CA LEU A 40 -11.52 -15.07 -19.36
C LEU A 40 -11.17 -14.42 -20.70
N SER A 41 -12.12 -13.75 -21.33
CA SER A 41 -11.91 -12.88 -22.49
C SER A 41 -11.52 -11.49 -22.01
N ALA A 42 -10.26 -11.11 -22.20
CA ALA A 42 -9.76 -9.80 -21.81
C ALA A 42 -9.63 -8.86 -23.01
N PRO A 43 -10.11 -7.60 -22.94
CA PRO A 43 -9.90 -6.62 -23.97
C PRO A 43 -8.44 -6.15 -23.98
N ILE A 44 -7.87 -5.96 -25.16
CA ILE A 44 -6.53 -5.37 -25.29
C ILE A 44 -6.69 -3.85 -25.27
N LEU A 45 -6.39 -3.24 -24.11
CA LEU A 45 -6.50 -1.80 -23.90
C LEU A 45 -5.25 -1.03 -24.35
N LEU A 46 -4.09 -1.69 -24.44
CA LEU A 46 -2.83 -1.10 -24.88
C LEU A 46 -2.19 -1.97 -25.96
N ARG A 47 -1.97 -1.40 -27.13
CA ARG A 47 -1.31 -2.06 -28.27
C ARG A 47 0.00 -1.36 -28.59
N SER A 48 1.07 -2.11 -28.67
CA SER A 48 2.39 -1.59 -29.05
C SER A 48 2.43 -0.97 -30.46
N SER A 49 1.48 -1.32 -31.31
CA SER A 49 1.33 -0.77 -32.64
C SER A 49 0.60 0.58 -32.69
N ASN A 50 -0.06 1.00 -31.60
CA ASN A 50 -0.76 2.27 -31.51
C ASN A 50 -0.08 3.21 -30.50
N PRO A 51 0.71 4.19 -30.94
CA PRO A 51 1.46 5.06 -30.05
C PRO A 51 0.57 6.03 -29.24
N HIS A 52 -0.70 6.14 -29.56
CA HIS A 52 -1.65 7.03 -28.88
C HIS A 52 -2.30 6.40 -27.63
N GLU A 53 -2.23 5.09 -27.47
CA GLU A 53 -2.88 4.41 -26.33
C GLU A 53 -2.11 4.62 -25.02
N ARG A 54 -2.86 4.91 -23.94
CA ARG A 54 -2.33 5.14 -22.60
C ARG A 54 -3.18 4.40 -21.58
N ILE A 55 -2.52 3.83 -20.57
CA ILE A 55 -3.18 3.24 -19.40
C ILE A 55 -2.72 3.95 -18.13
N PHE A 56 -3.68 4.48 -17.38
CA PHE A 56 -3.47 4.91 -16.01
C PHE A 56 -3.91 3.80 -15.07
N ILE A 57 -3.01 3.32 -14.22
CA ILE A 57 -3.32 2.33 -13.17
C ILE A 57 -3.59 3.05 -11.87
N ALA A 58 -4.83 3.00 -11.39
CA ALA A 58 -5.26 3.58 -10.14
C ALA A 58 -5.14 2.53 -9.01
N ALA A 59 -4.10 2.62 -8.20
CA ALA A 59 -3.76 1.64 -7.16
C ALA A 59 -4.21 2.12 -5.76
N PHE A 60 -5.14 1.38 -5.14
CA PHE A 60 -5.69 1.66 -3.81
C PHE A 60 -5.28 0.58 -2.81
N ASP A 61 -4.48 0.94 -1.82
CA ASP A 61 -3.96 -0.05 -0.87
C ASP A 61 -4.93 -0.37 0.27
N GLY A 62 -4.67 -1.51 0.92
CA GLY A 62 -5.43 -2.01 2.06
C GLY A 62 -5.17 -1.22 3.34
N THR A 63 -6.10 -1.33 4.29
CA THR A 63 -6.04 -0.64 5.57
C THR A 63 -4.74 -0.85 6.32
N GLY A 64 -4.12 0.26 6.75
CA GLY A 64 -2.89 0.26 7.54
C GLY A 64 -1.62 0.02 6.71
N ASN A 65 -1.74 -0.19 5.39
CA ASN A 65 -0.61 -0.40 4.50
C ASN A 65 -0.16 0.92 3.85
N ASP A 66 1.14 1.14 3.86
CA ASP A 66 1.81 2.32 3.29
C ASP A 66 3.14 1.86 2.69
N VAL A 67 3.28 2.01 1.37
CA VAL A 67 4.48 1.58 0.65
C VAL A 67 5.77 2.06 1.30
N SER A 68 5.81 3.30 1.78
CA SER A 68 7.03 3.89 2.37
C SER A 68 7.43 3.21 3.69
N LYS A 69 6.46 2.71 4.44
CA LYS A 69 6.66 1.99 5.72
C LYS A 69 6.83 0.48 5.49
N ASP A 70 6.07 -0.08 4.58
CA ASP A 70 5.98 -1.53 4.35
C ASP A 70 7.18 -2.05 3.55
N GLU A 71 7.74 -1.26 2.64
CA GLU A 71 8.95 -1.63 1.90
C GLU A 71 10.16 -1.83 2.82
N ALA A 72 10.31 -0.98 3.83
CA ALA A 72 11.39 -1.09 4.82
C ALA A 72 11.24 -2.32 5.72
N SER A 73 10.00 -2.79 5.96
CA SER A 73 9.69 -3.93 6.84
C SER A 73 9.57 -5.27 6.10
N GLY A 74 9.54 -5.27 4.76
CA GLY A 74 9.29 -6.45 3.94
C GLY A 74 7.83 -6.91 3.91
N HIS A 75 6.90 -6.11 4.43
CA HIS A 75 5.46 -6.41 4.53
C HIS A 75 4.62 -5.78 3.42
N MET A 76 5.14 -5.72 2.20
CA MET A 76 4.43 -5.11 1.08
C MET A 76 3.18 -5.88 0.68
N THR A 77 2.11 -5.14 0.37
CA THR A 77 0.92 -5.70 -0.27
C THR A 77 1.16 -6.02 -1.74
N ASN A 78 0.28 -6.82 -2.33
CA ASN A 78 0.29 -7.11 -3.77
C ASN A 78 0.04 -5.84 -4.61
N VAL A 79 -0.76 -4.90 -4.12
CA VAL A 79 -0.97 -3.58 -4.76
C VAL A 79 0.33 -2.78 -4.80
N ALA A 80 1.06 -2.73 -3.67
CA ALA A 80 2.34 -2.05 -3.57
C ALA A 80 3.42 -2.70 -4.46
N LEU A 81 3.44 -4.03 -4.53
CA LEU A 81 4.36 -4.79 -5.39
C LEU A 81 4.12 -4.54 -6.88
N ILE A 82 2.85 -4.54 -7.32
CA ILE A 82 2.47 -4.20 -8.70
C ILE A 82 2.88 -2.76 -9.02
N ARG A 83 2.57 -1.80 -8.14
CA ARG A 83 3.02 -0.41 -8.30
C ARG A 83 4.53 -0.31 -8.48
N ARG A 84 5.31 -0.98 -7.64
CA ARG A 84 6.78 -0.97 -7.73
C ARG A 84 7.28 -1.46 -9.08
N GLN A 85 6.73 -2.56 -9.59
CA GLN A 85 7.10 -3.08 -10.91
C GLN A 85 6.77 -2.09 -12.03
N ILE A 86 5.60 -1.43 -11.98
CA ILE A 86 5.21 -0.43 -12.98
C ILE A 86 6.17 0.76 -12.98
N LEU A 87 6.53 1.28 -11.80
CA LEU A 87 7.46 2.40 -11.69
C LEU A 87 8.88 2.06 -12.19
N GLN A 88 9.28 0.79 -12.06
CA GLN A 88 10.56 0.31 -12.59
C GLN A 88 10.53 0.13 -14.11
N ALA A 89 9.41 -0.38 -14.64
CA ALA A 89 9.25 -0.61 -16.09
C ALA A 89 8.98 0.68 -16.89
N PHE A 90 8.32 1.67 -16.25
CA PHE A 90 7.86 2.91 -16.87
C PHE A 90 8.25 4.12 -16.00
N PRO A 91 9.55 4.49 -15.97
CA PRO A 91 10.04 5.55 -15.08
C PRO A 91 9.67 6.97 -15.56
N ASN A 92 9.39 7.16 -16.85
CA ASN A 92 9.18 8.49 -17.42
C ASN A 92 7.70 8.89 -17.36
N THR A 93 7.44 10.19 -17.23
CA THR A 93 6.07 10.74 -17.14
C THR A 93 5.24 10.50 -18.40
N ASN A 94 5.90 10.36 -19.56
CA ASN A 94 5.28 10.18 -20.88
C ASN A 94 5.12 8.72 -21.29
N ASP A 95 5.58 7.80 -20.46
CA ASP A 95 5.44 6.38 -20.73
C ASP A 95 3.95 5.99 -20.92
N PRO A 96 3.65 4.96 -21.72
CA PRO A 96 2.28 4.60 -22.04
C PRO A 96 1.50 4.01 -20.86
N ILE A 97 2.18 3.59 -19.81
CA ILE A 97 1.59 3.12 -18.55
C ILE A 97 2.10 3.98 -17.40
N ARG A 98 1.17 4.52 -16.60
CA ARG A 98 1.49 5.25 -15.38
C ARG A 98 0.66 4.73 -14.22
N VAL A 99 1.15 4.89 -13.00
CA VAL A 99 0.45 4.43 -11.80
C VAL A 99 0.30 5.56 -10.78
N GLY A 100 -0.95 5.83 -10.41
CA GLY A 100 -1.30 6.60 -9.22
C GLY A 100 -1.45 5.68 -8.02
N TYR A 101 -1.17 6.18 -6.82
CA TYR A 101 -1.26 5.40 -5.59
C TYR A 101 -1.91 6.18 -4.47
N VAL A 102 -2.79 5.49 -3.75
CA VAL A 102 -3.39 5.99 -2.52
C VAL A 102 -3.21 4.93 -1.44
N GLU A 103 -2.53 5.32 -0.37
CA GLU A 103 -2.28 4.45 0.80
C GLU A 103 -3.59 4.02 1.47
N GLY A 104 -3.56 2.91 2.20
CA GLY A 104 -4.73 2.37 2.90
C GLY A 104 -5.25 3.29 4.03
N PRO A 105 -6.54 3.23 4.40
CA PRO A 105 -7.07 3.96 5.53
C PRO A 105 -6.33 3.60 6.83
N GLY A 106 -6.06 4.59 7.72
CA GLY A 106 -5.49 4.35 9.05
C GLY A 106 -3.96 4.32 9.13
N THR A 107 -3.24 4.78 8.11
CA THR A 107 -1.78 4.90 8.12
C THR A 107 -1.26 6.07 8.96
N GLN A 108 -2.15 6.96 9.43
CA GLN A 108 -1.80 8.07 10.31
C GLN A 108 -1.76 7.59 11.77
N ASP A 109 -0.66 7.84 12.42
CA ASP A 109 -0.21 7.45 13.75
C ASP A 109 -1.27 7.00 14.78
N GLY A 110 -1.11 5.75 15.26
CA GLY A 110 -1.75 5.25 16.49
C GLY A 110 -3.23 4.89 16.43
N PHE A 111 -3.88 4.85 15.25
CA PHE A 111 -5.33 4.87 15.11
C PHE A 111 -5.99 3.55 14.66
N ILE A 112 -5.26 2.46 14.51
CA ILE A 112 -5.80 1.20 13.96
C ILE A 112 -6.99 0.65 14.77
N ALA A 113 -6.98 0.81 16.09
CA ALA A 113 -8.04 0.30 16.96
C ALA A 113 -9.32 1.17 16.99
N ARG A 114 -9.23 2.49 16.72
CA ARG A 114 -10.38 3.41 16.75
C ARG A 114 -11.09 3.54 15.41
N THR A 115 -10.43 3.18 14.30
CA THR A 115 -11.00 3.32 12.95
C THR A 115 -12.00 2.23 12.57
N LEU A 116 -12.04 1.12 13.33
CA LEU A 116 -12.99 0.04 13.04
C LEU A 116 -14.42 0.36 13.52
N ASP A 117 -14.56 1.14 14.57
CA ASP A 117 -15.87 1.39 15.20
C ASP A 117 -16.44 2.80 15.00
N GLY A 118 -15.67 3.81 14.60
CA GLY A 118 -16.15 5.17 14.74
C GLY A 118 -15.66 6.22 13.75
N ALA A 119 -14.79 5.92 12.82
CA ALA A 119 -14.40 6.92 11.83
C ALA A 119 -15.53 7.08 10.81
N ARG A 120 -16.43 7.94 11.17
CA ARG A 120 -17.36 8.60 10.29
C ARG A 120 -16.66 9.00 9.01
N GLY A 121 -17.05 8.42 7.91
CA GLY A 121 -17.03 8.84 6.50
C GLY A 121 -15.94 9.73 5.90
N TYR A 122 -15.08 10.33 6.67
CA TYR A 122 -14.19 11.42 6.24
C TYR A 122 -13.02 11.03 5.34
N THR A 123 -12.76 9.74 5.13
CA THR A 123 -11.55 9.34 4.37
C THR A 123 -11.83 8.67 3.02
N TYR A 124 -13.07 8.27 2.73
CA TYR A 124 -13.40 7.56 1.48
C TYR A 124 -13.35 8.53 0.28
N GLU A 125 -14.21 9.54 0.27
CA GLU A 125 -14.25 10.54 -0.82
C GLU A 125 -12.93 11.29 -1.01
N PRO A 126 -12.28 11.84 0.04
CA PRO A 126 -10.98 12.50 -0.14
C PRO A 126 -9.90 11.62 -0.78
N ARG A 127 -9.97 10.30 -0.63
CA ARG A 127 -9.05 9.37 -1.28
C ARG A 127 -9.36 9.17 -2.75
N LEU A 128 -10.65 9.08 -3.09
CA LEU A 128 -11.08 9.06 -4.48
C LEU A 128 -10.68 10.36 -5.20
N GLU A 129 -10.90 11.52 -4.56
CA GLU A 129 -10.51 12.82 -5.10
C GLU A 129 -8.98 12.94 -5.28
N ARG A 130 -8.19 12.44 -4.34
CA ARG A 130 -6.72 12.40 -4.47
C ARG A 130 -6.25 11.54 -5.65
N MET A 131 -6.88 10.40 -5.87
CA MET A 131 -6.59 9.56 -7.03
C MET A 131 -7.05 10.24 -8.32
N TYR A 132 -8.20 10.90 -8.27
CA TYR A 132 -8.74 11.62 -9.41
C TYR A 132 -7.84 12.79 -9.82
N ASP A 133 -7.30 13.56 -8.88
CA ASP A 133 -6.31 14.61 -9.17
C ASP A 133 -5.04 14.04 -9.81
N GLN A 134 -4.50 12.92 -9.30
CA GLN A 134 -3.37 12.25 -9.94
C GLN A 134 -3.68 11.81 -11.38
N PHE A 135 -4.88 11.27 -11.59
CA PHE A 135 -5.33 10.79 -12.89
C PHE A 135 -5.49 11.92 -13.91
N ILE A 136 -6.22 12.98 -13.58
CA ILE A 136 -6.48 14.07 -14.53
C ILE A 136 -5.22 14.88 -14.85
N ARG A 137 -4.30 15.06 -13.91
CA ARG A 137 -2.99 15.71 -14.17
C ARG A 137 -2.12 14.89 -15.11
N GLN A 138 -2.08 13.57 -14.91
CA GLN A 138 -1.35 12.69 -15.84
C GLN A 138 -2.02 12.67 -17.22
N SER A 139 -3.33 12.70 -17.26
CA SER A 139 -4.10 12.72 -18.52
C SER A 139 -3.89 14.01 -19.29
N GLU A 140 -3.91 15.14 -18.59
CA GLU A 140 -3.61 16.46 -19.19
C GLU A 140 -2.21 16.48 -19.81
N GLN A 141 -1.20 15.97 -19.07
CA GLN A 141 0.16 15.88 -19.59
C GLN A 141 0.24 15.03 -20.86
N TRP A 142 -0.40 13.86 -20.89
CA TRP A 142 -0.42 13.02 -22.08
C TRP A 142 -1.12 13.68 -23.27
N LEU A 143 -2.24 14.38 -23.04
CA LEU A 143 -2.98 15.09 -24.09
C LEU A 143 -2.26 16.34 -24.57
N HIS A 144 -1.49 16.99 -23.70
CA HIS A 144 -0.63 18.12 -24.09
C HIS A 144 0.48 17.69 -25.07
N GLU A 145 1.08 16.51 -24.83
CA GLU A 145 2.14 15.97 -25.67
C GLU A 145 1.63 15.25 -26.92
N ASP A 146 0.49 14.57 -26.77
CA ASP A 146 -0.19 13.85 -27.85
C ASP A 146 -1.69 14.15 -27.79
N PRO A 147 -2.16 15.14 -28.55
CA PRO A 147 -3.59 15.50 -28.60
C PRO A 147 -4.52 14.36 -29.04
N ASN A 148 -3.97 13.29 -29.62
CA ASN A 148 -4.72 12.09 -30.01
C ASN A 148 -4.64 10.98 -28.95
N ALA A 149 -4.08 11.24 -27.77
CA ALA A 149 -3.93 10.25 -26.72
C ALA A 149 -5.28 9.62 -26.34
N GLN A 150 -5.32 8.29 -26.34
CA GLN A 150 -6.49 7.48 -25.99
C GLN A 150 -6.29 6.90 -24.59
N ILE A 151 -6.86 7.56 -23.59
CA ILE A 151 -6.60 7.27 -22.19
C ILE A 151 -7.62 6.27 -21.64
N ARG A 152 -7.11 5.24 -20.97
CA ARG A 152 -7.90 4.17 -20.32
C ARG A 152 -7.43 4.00 -18.88
N ILE A 153 -8.27 3.42 -18.05
CA ILE A 153 -7.96 3.20 -16.62
C ILE A 153 -8.05 1.72 -16.29
N VAL A 154 -7.11 1.29 -15.45
CA VAL A 154 -7.20 0.01 -14.73
C VAL A 154 -7.14 0.31 -13.24
N SER A 155 -8.26 0.13 -12.53
CA SER A 155 -8.33 0.33 -11.09
C SER A 155 -8.01 -0.97 -10.36
N ILE A 156 -7.00 -0.94 -9.48
CA ILE A 156 -6.64 -2.10 -8.66
C ILE A 156 -6.74 -1.75 -7.18
N GLY A 157 -7.11 -2.72 -6.35
CA GLY A 157 -7.18 -2.47 -4.91
C GLY A 157 -7.22 -3.72 -4.05
N PHE A 158 -6.91 -3.53 -2.77
CA PHE A 158 -6.98 -4.57 -1.74
C PHE A 158 -7.88 -4.15 -0.59
N SER A 159 -8.72 -5.06 -0.08
CA SER A 159 -9.55 -4.80 1.10
C SER A 159 -10.50 -3.61 0.89
N ARG A 160 -10.48 -2.60 1.79
CA ARG A 160 -11.20 -1.33 1.63
C ARG A 160 -10.68 -0.53 0.43
N GLY A 161 -9.42 -0.73 0.04
CA GLY A 161 -8.88 -0.19 -1.21
C GLY A 161 -9.54 -0.79 -2.45
N ALA A 162 -9.93 -2.07 -2.42
CA ALA A 162 -10.70 -2.66 -3.52
C ALA A 162 -12.11 -2.06 -3.64
N GLU A 163 -12.75 -1.72 -2.53
CA GLU A 163 -14.00 -0.97 -2.53
C GLU A 163 -13.83 0.45 -3.10
N GLN A 164 -12.70 1.10 -2.78
CA GLN A 164 -12.35 2.41 -3.33
C GLN A 164 -12.04 2.32 -4.82
N ALA A 165 -11.36 1.26 -5.28
CA ALA A 165 -11.11 1.04 -6.69
C ALA A 165 -12.43 0.92 -7.49
N ALA A 166 -13.42 0.20 -6.97
CA ALA A 166 -14.75 0.12 -7.57
C ALA A 166 -15.48 1.48 -7.56
N GLY A 167 -15.50 2.19 -6.43
CA GLY A 167 -16.09 3.54 -6.35
C GLY A 167 -15.39 4.56 -7.24
N PHE A 168 -14.08 4.42 -7.44
CA PHE A 168 -13.31 5.27 -8.34
C PHE A 168 -13.72 5.09 -9.80
N THR A 169 -14.02 3.87 -10.23
CA THR A 169 -14.54 3.65 -11.59
C THR A 169 -15.85 4.41 -11.81
N ARG A 170 -16.71 4.50 -10.77
CA ARG A 170 -17.96 5.29 -10.81
C ARG A 170 -17.65 6.78 -10.94
N LEU A 171 -16.74 7.30 -10.10
CA LEU A 171 -16.33 8.69 -10.13
C LEU A 171 -15.83 9.12 -11.54
N VAL A 172 -14.99 8.28 -12.15
CA VAL A 172 -14.47 8.54 -13.50
C VAL A 172 -15.57 8.45 -14.55
N HIS A 173 -16.49 7.47 -14.43
CA HIS A 173 -17.62 7.36 -15.34
C HIS A 173 -18.49 8.62 -15.31
N ASP A 174 -18.79 9.11 -14.13
CA ASP A 174 -19.69 10.25 -13.92
C ASP A 174 -19.05 11.59 -14.29
N ARG A 175 -17.71 11.71 -14.22
CA ARG A 175 -16.98 12.98 -14.47
C ARG A 175 -16.17 13.01 -15.76
N GLY A 176 -15.86 11.88 -16.37
CA GLY A 176 -14.90 11.82 -17.47
C GLY A 176 -13.49 12.21 -17.00
N ILE A 177 -12.74 12.91 -17.87
CA ILE A 177 -11.44 13.52 -17.55
C ILE A 177 -11.64 15.03 -17.54
N GLN A 178 -11.70 15.63 -16.35
CA GLN A 178 -11.80 17.09 -16.22
C GLN A 178 -10.44 17.75 -16.47
N ASP A 179 -10.47 18.98 -16.99
CA ASP A 179 -9.25 19.76 -17.17
C ASP A 179 -8.74 20.29 -15.82
N PRO A 180 -7.56 19.82 -15.34
CA PRO A 180 -7.01 20.28 -14.06
C PRO A 180 -6.58 21.76 -14.08
N LEU A 181 -6.35 22.36 -15.26
CA LEU A 181 -5.98 23.77 -15.38
C LEU A 181 -7.17 24.69 -15.05
N GLY A 182 -8.40 24.19 -15.20
CA GLY A 182 -9.62 24.89 -14.83
C GLY A 182 -10.09 24.62 -13.39
N ALA A 183 -9.31 23.88 -12.57
CA ALA A 183 -9.71 23.48 -11.23
C ALA A 183 -9.64 24.68 -10.25
N GLU A 184 -10.76 24.94 -9.58
CA GLU A 184 -10.89 25.99 -8.56
C GLU A 184 -11.49 25.41 -7.28
N LYS A 185 -10.86 25.72 -6.14
CA LYS A 185 -11.36 25.30 -4.83
C LYS A 185 -12.47 26.23 -4.36
N THR A 186 -13.66 25.69 -4.17
CA THR A 186 -14.80 26.45 -3.64
C THR A 186 -14.59 26.81 -2.16
N ARG A 187 -15.40 27.75 -1.64
CA ARG A 187 -15.40 28.09 -0.21
C ARG A 187 -15.78 26.92 0.70
N GLY A 188 -16.53 25.96 0.18
CA GLY A 188 -16.89 24.72 0.89
C GLY A 188 -15.80 23.65 0.90
N GLY A 189 -14.72 23.85 0.13
CA GLY A 189 -13.62 22.90 0.02
C GLY A 189 -13.70 21.96 -1.18
N ASP A 190 -14.84 21.93 -1.89
CA ASP A 190 -15.04 21.15 -3.10
C ASP A 190 -14.25 21.73 -4.28
N ILE A 191 -13.90 20.89 -5.24
CA ILE A 191 -13.22 21.30 -6.47
C ILE A 191 -14.27 21.47 -7.57
N LYS A 192 -14.28 22.66 -8.18
CA LYS A 192 -15.06 22.97 -9.38
C LYS A 192 -14.10 23.06 -10.58
N TYR A 193 -14.49 22.47 -11.69
CA TYR A 193 -13.77 22.56 -12.96
C TYR A 193 -14.50 23.55 -13.87
N ASN A 194 -13.82 24.62 -14.29
CA ASN A 194 -14.40 25.70 -15.07
C ASN A 194 -14.16 25.53 -16.58
N ASN A 195 -13.18 24.71 -16.95
CA ASN A 195 -12.91 24.39 -18.36
C ASN A 195 -13.77 23.20 -18.83
N PRO A 196 -13.99 23.05 -20.14
CA PRO A 196 -14.59 21.82 -20.70
C PRO A 196 -13.80 20.58 -20.30
N ALA A 197 -14.47 19.45 -20.16
CA ALA A 197 -13.80 18.18 -19.91
C ALA A 197 -12.87 17.83 -21.08
N LEU A 198 -11.70 17.27 -20.76
CA LEU A 198 -10.75 16.73 -21.76
C LEU A 198 -11.30 15.45 -22.40
N VAL A 199 -12.06 14.67 -21.63
CA VAL A 199 -12.83 13.52 -22.11
C VAL A 199 -14.18 13.52 -21.38
N GLU A 200 -15.25 13.46 -22.14
CA GLU A 200 -16.62 13.54 -21.62
C GLU A 200 -16.99 12.38 -20.66
N PRO A 201 -17.93 12.60 -19.73
CA PRO A 201 -18.48 11.54 -18.88
C PRO A 201 -18.90 10.30 -19.67
N GLY A 202 -18.66 9.12 -19.11
CA GLY A 202 -19.00 7.83 -19.72
C GLY A 202 -18.07 7.35 -20.83
N GLN A 203 -17.14 8.18 -21.31
CA GLN A 203 -16.28 7.87 -22.45
C GLN A 203 -14.94 7.21 -22.08
N VAL A 204 -14.53 7.29 -20.82
CA VAL A 204 -13.28 6.67 -20.36
C VAL A 204 -13.49 5.18 -20.17
N VAL A 205 -12.81 4.37 -20.97
CA VAL A 205 -12.88 2.90 -20.87
C VAL A 205 -12.06 2.41 -19.70
N GLN A 206 -12.61 1.46 -18.94
CA GLN A 206 -12.05 1.03 -17.65
C GLN A 206 -12.01 -0.49 -17.51
N ALA A 207 -11.07 -0.98 -16.68
CA ALA A 207 -11.01 -2.35 -16.18
C ALA A 207 -10.70 -2.35 -14.68
N VAL A 208 -10.97 -3.46 -13.96
CA VAL A 208 -10.72 -3.56 -12.52
C VAL A 208 -10.03 -4.86 -12.14
N GLY A 209 -9.12 -4.77 -11.14
CA GLY A 209 -8.48 -5.92 -10.48
C GLY A 209 -8.61 -5.81 -8.96
N LEU A 210 -9.30 -6.74 -8.32
CA LEU A 210 -9.73 -6.62 -6.93
C LEU A 210 -9.20 -7.77 -6.08
N PHE A 211 -8.44 -7.45 -5.03
CA PHE A 211 -7.99 -8.41 -4.02
C PHE A 211 -8.90 -8.34 -2.80
N ASP A 212 -9.70 -9.35 -2.59
CA ASP A 212 -10.59 -9.59 -1.46
C ASP A 212 -11.30 -8.32 -0.94
N PRO A 213 -12.23 -7.74 -1.70
CA PRO A 213 -12.95 -6.53 -1.32
C PRO A 213 -13.67 -6.70 0.02
N VAL A 214 -13.52 -5.72 0.94
CA VAL A 214 -14.18 -5.70 2.25
C VAL A 214 -14.82 -4.34 2.48
N GLY A 215 -16.15 -4.30 2.42
CA GLY A 215 -16.98 -3.09 2.52
C GLY A 215 -17.41 -2.71 3.93
N THR A 216 -16.73 -3.18 4.98
CA THR A 216 -17.09 -2.85 6.37
C THR A 216 -16.92 -1.35 6.65
N GLY A 217 -17.93 -0.75 7.27
CA GLY A 217 -17.92 0.67 7.62
C GLY A 217 -18.38 1.57 6.48
N VAL A 218 -17.61 2.61 6.19
CA VAL A 218 -17.93 3.71 5.28
C VAL A 218 -18.21 3.31 3.82
N PRO A 219 -17.47 2.35 3.21
CA PRO A 219 -17.74 1.98 1.82
C PRO A 219 -19.18 1.61 1.53
N ARG A 220 -19.95 1.09 2.52
CA ARG A 220 -21.37 0.74 2.37
C ARG A 220 -22.29 1.92 2.05
N ASN A 221 -21.83 3.14 2.27
CA ASN A 221 -22.62 4.34 2.04
C ASN A 221 -22.47 4.87 0.62
N TYR A 222 -21.58 4.30 -0.17
CA TYR A 222 -21.23 4.75 -1.52
C TYR A 222 -21.60 3.73 -2.59
N ASP A 223 -21.82 4.21 -3.80
CA ASP A 223 -22.05 3.37 -4.96
C ASP A 223 -20.76 2.73 -5.45
N ARG A 224 -20.69 1.40 -5.35
CA ARG A 224 -19.55 0.58 -5.75
C ARG A 224 -19.90 -0.36 -6.90
N ARG A 225 -21.08 -0.18 -7.49
CA ARG A 225 -21.45 -0.88 -8.71
C ARG A 225 -20.52 -0.45 -9.82
N LEU A 226 -20.00 -1.41 -10.55
CA LEU A 226 -19.16 -1.09 -11.69
C LEU A 226 -20.01 -0.44 -12.79
N PRO A 227 -19.67 0.76 -13.28
CA PRO A 227 -20.43 1.45 -14.31
C PRO A 227 -20.29 0.79 -15.69
N PRO A 228 -21.14 1.14 -16.66
CA PRO A 228 -21.08 0.57 -18.03
C PRO A 228 -19.72 0.71 -18.72
N SER A 229 -18.95 1.74 -18.40
CA SER A 229 -17.60 1.97 -18.95
C SER A 229 -16.53 0.97 -18.44
N VAL A 230 -16.81 0.17 -17.40
CA VAL A 230 -15.95 -0.94 -16.98
C VAL A 230 -16.28 -2.15 -17.85
N ILE A 231 -15.38 -2.53 -18.74
CA ILE A 231 -15.60 -3.60 -19.72
C ILE A 231 -14.91 -4.92 -19.38
N SER A 232 -14.06 -4.94 -18.34
CA SER A 232 -13.40 -6.17 -17.86
C SER A 232 -13.10 -6.09 -16.37
N GLY A 233 -13.12 -7.24 -15.68
CA GLY A 233 -12.83 -7.27 -14.26
C GLY A 233 -12.40 -8.65 -13.76
N PHE A 234 -11.46 -8.65 -12.79
CA PHE A 234 -11.01 -9.84 -12.09
C PHE A 234 -10.99 -9.60 -10.58
N GLN A 235 -11.69 -10.45 -9.85
CA GLN A 235 -11.74 -10.42 -8.38
C GLN A 235 -11.20 -11.73 -7.83
N ILE A 236 -10.36 -11.63 -6.80
CA ILE A 236 -9.87 -12.79 -6.02
C ILE A 236 -10.44 -12.66 -4.61
N THR A 237 -11.16 -13.66 -4.15
CA THR A 237 -11.82 -13.71 -2.85
C THR A 237 -11.14 -14.73 -1.95
N ALA A 238 -10.84 -14.34 -0.70
CA ALA A 238 -10.28 -15.23 0.33
C ALA A 238 -11.34 -16.21 0.85
N GLU A 239 -11.02 -17.49 0.94
CA GLU A 239 -11.93 -18.50 1.51
C GLU A 239 -11.88 -18.53 3.04
N ASP A 240 -10.71 -18.33 3.62
CA ASP A 240 -10.41 -18.61 5.02
C ASP A 240 -10.44 -17.41 5.97
N GLU A 241 -10.97 -16.27 5.57
CA GLU A 241 -11.12 -15.12 6.46
C GLU A 241 -12.22 -15.35 7.50
N ARG A 242 -11.90 -15.21 8.78
CA ARG A 242 -12.76 -15.56 9.93
C ARG A 242 -13.33 -14.37 10.69
N ARG A 243 -12.78 -13.18 10.49
CA ARG A 243 -13.22 -11.97 11.21
C ARG A 243 -14.61 -11.56 10.78
N ASN A 244 -15.53 -11.35 11.76
CA ASN A 244 -16.92 -10.96 11.50
C ASN A 244 -17.06 -9.68 10.68
N GLN A 245 -16.10 -8.77 10.83
CA GLN A 245 -16.12 -7.46 10.15
C GLN A 245 -15.49 -7.51 8.76
N PHE A 246 -14.91 -8.65 8.34
CA PHE A 246 -14.24 -8.83 7.05
C PHE A 246 -15.08 -9.65 6.08
N LYS A 247 -16.39 -9.37 6.01
CA LYS A 247 -17.25 -9.98 5.00
C LYS A 247 -16.78 -9.56 3.61
N SER A 248 -16.66 -10.53 2.70
CA SER A 248 -16.29 -10.24 1.32
C SER A 248 -17.43 -9.56 0.59
N THR A 249 -17.13 -8.53 -0.21
CA THR A 249 -18.11 -7.89 -1.09
C THR A 249 -18.04 -8.50 -2.48
N ASN A 250 -19.18 -8.94 -3.01
CA ASN A 250 -19.30 -9.40 -4.39
C ASN A 250 -19.45 -8.18 -5.33
N ILE A 251 -18.37 -7.43 -5.54
CA ILE A 251 -18.34 -6.36 -6.56
C ILE A 251 -18.48 -7.00 -7.95
N ILE A 252 -17.77 -8.11 -8.18
CA ILE A 252 -17.99 -9.03 -9.29
C ILE A 252 -18.64 -10.29 -8.70
N ASP A 253 -19.70 -10.78 -9.33
CA ASP A 253 -20.35 -12.01 -8.90
C ASP A 253 -19.40 -13.21 -8.97
N PRO A 254 -19.56 -14.20 -8.07
CA PRO A 254 -18.75 -15.40 -8.07
C PRO A 254 -18.82 -16.18 -9.39
N GLY A 255 -17.66 -16.62 -9.86
CA GLY A 255 -17.53 -17.32 -11.14
C GLY A 255 -17.49 -16.36 -12.33
N PHE A 256 -17.82 -16.89 -13.51
CA PHE A 256 -17.93 -16.10 -14.74
C PHE A 256 -19.27 -15.38 -14.84
N GLN A 257 -19.25 -14.18 -15.39
CA GLN A 257 -20.44 -13.55 -15.94
C GLN A 257 -20.68 -14.06 -17.38
N GLU A 258 -21.89 -13.84 -17.91
CA GLU A 258 -22.35 -14.41 -19.19
C GLU A 258 -21.40 -14.12 -20.36
N ASN A 259 -20.86 -12.91 -20.46
CA ASN A 259 -19.94 -12.49 -21.53
C ASN A 259 -18.48 -12.93 -21.34
N LYS A 260 -18.15 -13.59 -20.23
CA LYS A 260 -16.79 -13.98 -19.83
C LYS A 260 -15.76 -12.85 -19.75
N HIS A 261 -16.18 -11.59 -19.61
CA HIS A 261 -15.29 -10.46 -19.39
C HIS A 261 -15.01 -10.20 -17.90
N PHE A 262 -15.81 -10.82 -17.03
CA PHE A 262 -15.70 -10.68 -15.57
C PHE A 262 -15.61 -12.04 -14.92
N LEU A 263 -14.70 -12.14 -13.98
CA LEU A 263 -14.45 -13.37 -13.22
C LEU A 263 -14.16 -13.05 -11.75
N ASN A 264 -14.83 -13.74 -10.84
CA ASN A 264 -14.52 -13.74 -9.41
C ASN A 264 -14.19 -15.17 -8.98
N VAL A 265 -12.93 -15.40 -8.56
CA VAL A 265 -12.46 -16.68 -8.06
C VAL A 265 -12.34 -16.65 -6.54
N THR A 266 -12.63 -17.78 -5.90
CA THR A 266 -12.37 -18.00 -4.48
C THR A 266 -11.17 -18.92 -4.33
N VAL A 267 -10.19 -18.51 -3.52
CA VAL A 267 -8.98 -19.29 -3.28
C VAL A 267 -8.70 -19.43 -1.79
N GLY A 268 -8.01 -20.51 -1.41
CA GLY A 268 -7.62 -20.77 -0.02
C GLY A 268 -6.72 -19.67 0.55
N GLY A 269 -6.92 -19.38 1.82
CA GLY A 269 -6.18 -18.35 2.56
C GLY A 269 -7.07 -17.29 3.19
N ALA A 270 -6.56 -16.62 4.22
CA ALA A 270 -7.20 -15.48 4.86
C ALA A 270 -6.95 -14.18 4.06
N HIS A 271 -7.59 -13.10 4.46
CA HIS A 271 -7.57 -11.80 3.80
C HIS A 271 -6.19 -11.34 3.30
N SER A 272 -5.20 -11.31 4.21
CA SER A 272 -3.83 -10.89 3.85
C SER A 272 -3.03 -12.00 3.14
N ASN A 273 -3.49 -13.26 3.13
CA ASN A 273 -2.96 -14.27 2.21
C ASN A 273 -3.33 -13.97 0.76
N ILE A 274 -4.38 -13.18 0.51
CA ILE A 274 -4.77 -12.74 -0.83
C ILE A 274 -4.12 -11.40 -1.18
N GLY A 275 -4.17 -10.43 -0.27
CA GLY A 275 -3.70 -9.07 -0.52
C GLY A 275 -2.24 -8.81 -0.23
N GLY A 276 -1.52 -9.73 0.41
CA GLY A 276 -0.14 -9.55 0.87
C GLY A 276 -0.05 -8.99 2.28
N SER A 277 1.09 -8.45 2.65
CA SER A 277 1.49 -7.88 3.94
C SER A 277 2.01 -8.87 5.01
N TYR A 278 2.05 -10.17 4.75
CA TYR A 278 2.69 -11.16 5.61
C TYR A 278 4.05 -11.62 5.06
N MET A 279 4.97 -11.98 5.95
CA MET A 279 6.29 -12.52 5.57
C MET A 279 6.17 -13.94 5.01
N LEU A 280 5.31 -14.77 5.61
CA LEU A 280 5.02 -16.11 5.11
C LEU A 280 3.98 -16.02 3.98
N ASN A 281 4.44 -15.61 2.81
CA ASN A 281 3.62 -15.03 1.74
C ASN A 281 3.32 -15.97 0.56
N GLY A 282 3.53 -17.28 0.69
CA GLY A 282 3.38 -18.21 -0.44
C GLY A 282 2.02 -18.15 -1.15
N LEU A 283 0.93 -17.99 -0.40
CA LEU A 283 -0.41 -17.83 -0.97
C LEU A 283 -0.60 -16.42 -1.59
N ALA A 284 -0.05 -15.37 -0.97
CA ALA A 284 -0.12 -14.01 -1.50
C ALA A 284 0.64 -13.87 -2.83
N VAL A 285 1.79 -14.55 -2.98
CA VAL A 285 2.52 -14.63 -4.25
C VAL A 285 1.67 -15.28 -5.34
N ARG A 286 0.94 -16.35 -5.03
CA ARG A 286 0.02 -17.00 -6.00
C ARG A 286 -1.11 -16.07 -6.41
N SER A 287 -1.72 -15.34 -5.47
CA SER A 287 -2.74 -14.33 -5.77
C SER A 287 -2.18 -13.18 -6.63
N ASN A 288 -0.97 -12.71 -6.32
CA ASN A 288 -0.28 -11.70 -7.12
C ASN A 288 -0.05 -12.19 -8.56
N ASN A 289 0.38 -13.43 -8.73
CA ASN A 289 0.65 -14.03 -10.05
C ASN A 289 -0.61 -14.18 -10.90
N LEU A 290 -1.75 -14.53 -10.30
CA LEU A 290 -3.05 -14.52 -11.00
C LEU A 290 -3.42 -13.11 -11.48
N MET A 291 -3.28 -12.11 -10.61
CA MET A 291 -3.56 -10.72 -10.98
C MET A 291 -2.57 -10.21 -12.04
N THR A 292 -1.31 -10.62 -11.98
CA THR A 292 -0.28 -10.30 -12.99
C THR A 292 -0.66 -10.84 -14.37
N ASP A 293 -1.14 -12.08 -14.46
CA ASP A 293 -1.63 -12.65 -15.74
C ASP A 293 -2.83 -11.85 -16.25
N TYR A 294 -3.78 -11.50 -15.39
CA TYR A 294 -4.92 -10.67 -15.78
C TYR A 294 -4.50 -9.29 -16.29
N LEU A 295 -3.67 -8.57 -15.53
CA LEU A 295 -3.23 -7.22 -15.92
C LEU A 295 -2.42 -7.24 -17.22
N ASN A 296 -1.54 -8.22 -17.39
CA ASN A 296 -0.79 -8.41 -18.63
C ASN A 296 -1.70 -8.72 -19.83
N SER A 297 -2.87 -9.31 -19.60
CA SER A 297 -3.82 -9.59 -20.68
C SER A 297 -4.46 -8.32 -21.27
N LEU A 298 -4.47 -7.22 -20.51
CA LEU A 298 -5.00 -5.92 -20.94
C LEU A 298 -4.06 -5.16 -21.90
N SER A 299 -2.87 -5.69 -22.16
CA SER A 299 -1.91 -5.15 -23.12
C SER A 299 -1.45 -6.25 -24.09
N ASP A 300 -1.12 -5.89 -25.34
CA ASP A 300 -0.61 -6.86 -26.32
C ASP A 300 0.77 -7.41 -25.94
N ARG A 301 1.52 -6.70 -25.06
CA ARG A 301 2.80 -7.12 -24.48
C ARG A 301 2.72 -7.17 -22.96
N PRO A 302 3.26 -8.22 -22.32
CA PRO A 302 3.36 -8.26 -20.86
C PRO A 302 4.20 -7.09 -20.34
N PHE A 303 3.74 -6.46 -19.25
CA PHE A 303 4.45 -5.35 -18.62
C PHE A 303 4.75 -5.61 -17.13
N LEU A 304 4.22 -6.69 -16.57
CA LEU A 304 4.49 -7.17 -15.22
C LEU A 304 5.13 -8.56 -15.27
N GLN A 305 5.93 -8.88 -14.26
CA GLN A 305 6.56 -10.18 -14.10
C GLN A 305 5.95 -10.93 -12.91
N LYS A 306 5.69 -12.22 -13.09
CA LYS A 306 5.31 -13.09 -11.99
C LYS A 306 6.42 -13.18 -10.95
N GLN A 307 6.02 -13.26 -9.70
CA GLN A 307 6.93 -13.57 -8.61
C GLN A 307 7.21 -15.08 -8.57
N ALA A 308 8.40 -15.43 -8.11
CA ALA A 308 8.75 -16.83 -7.88
C ALA A 308 7.94 -17.40 -6.69
N VAL A 309 7.25 -18.50 -6.93
CA VAL A 309 6.41 -19.17 -5.93
C VAL A 309 7.29 -20.00 -5.00
N PRO A 310 7.28 -19.74 -3.68
CA PRO A 310 8.05 -20.57 -2.74
C PRO A 310 7.41 -21.95 -2.61
N LEU A 311 8.25 -22.99 -2.72
CA LEU A 311 7.85 -24.37 -2.49
C LEU A 311 7.95 -24.73 -1.00
N GLY A 312 7.12 -25.67 -0.57
CA GLY A 312 7.14 -26.22 0.78
C GLY A 312 6.15 -25.56 1.75
N PRO A 313 5.83 -26.27 2.84
CA PRO A 313 4.75 -25.88 3.76
C PRO A 313 5.07 -24.66 4.61
N SER A 314 6.34 -24.31 4.80
CA SER A 314 6.75 -23.20 5.66
C SER A 314 6.32 -21.82 5.14
N MET A 315 6.21 -21.67 3.83
CA MET A 315 5.77 -20.41 3.19
C MET A 315 4.31 -20.46 2.73
N ASN A 316 3.79 -21.66 2.49
CA ASN A 316 2.40 -21.88 2.07
C ASN A 316 1.54 -22.15 3.31
N VAL A 317 1.08 -21.09 3.95
CA VAL A 317 0.33 -21.15 5.20
C VAL A 317 -0.91 -20.27 5.14
N VAL A 318 -1.97 -20.69 5.84
CA VAL A 318 -3.15 -19.87 6.12
C VAL A 318 -2.96 -19.18 7.47
N HIS A 319 -3.02 -17.86 7.50
CA HIS A 319 -2.86 -17.07 8.72
C HIS A 319 -4.17 -16.97 9.51
N ARG A 320 -4.06 -17.15 10.84
CA ARG A 320 -5.16 -16.94 11.78
C ARG A 320 -5.31 -15.44 12.07
N SER A 321 -5.71 -14.66 11.06
CA SER A 321 -5.78 -13.19 11.12
C SER A 321 -6.73 -12.67 12.22
N GLU A 322 -7.66 -13.49 12.69
CA GLU A 322 -8.55 -13.21 13.82
C GLU A 322 -7.82 -13.06 15.17
N GLU A 323 -6.60 -13.56 15.28
CA GLU A 323 -5.80 -13.48 16.52
C GLU A 323 -5.14 -12.10 16.72
N HIS A 324 -5.06 -11.24 15.70
CA HIS A 324 -4.40 -9.93 15.81
C HIS A 324 -5.03 -9.02 16.86
N LEU A 325 -6.36 -9.03 16.97
CA LEU A 325 -7.09 -8.25 17.95
C LEU A 325 -8.38 -8.98 18.33
N PHE A 326 -8.55 -9.33 19.61
CA PHE A 326 -9.73 -10.00 20.15
C PHE A 326 -11.05 -9.22 19.94
N ILE A 327 -10.99 -7.92 19.62
CA ILE A 327 -12.15 -7.07 19.30
C ILE A 327 -12.84 -7.42 17.97
N TYR A 328 -12.19 -8.19 17.09
CA TYR A 328 -12.78 -8.53 15.78
C TYR A 328 -13.90 -9.56 15.85
N GLY A 329 -14.11 -10.22 17.00
CA GLY A 329 -15.07 -11.31 17.13
C GLY A 329 -14.89 -12.35 16.02
N THR A 330 -14.66 -13.58 16.40
CA THR A 330 -14.70 -14.71 15.48
C THR A 330 -16.11 -15.27 15.48
N LYS A 331 -16.67 -15.55 14.30
CA LYS A 331 -17.72 -16.55 14.22
C LYS A 331 -17.10 -17.91 14.39
N ASP A 332 -17.79 -18.80 15.14
CA ASP A 332 -17.52 -20.23 15.06
C ASP A 332 -17.61 -20.63 13.59
N PHE A 333 -16.45 -20.87 13.01
CA PHE A 333 -16.35 -21.25 11.62
C PHE A 333 -16.47 -22.75 11.55
N GLU A 334 -17.65 -23.22 11.26
CA GLU A 334 -17.78 -24.54 10.68
C GLU A 334 -17.12 -24.48 9.30
N ARG A 335 -16.08 -25.26 9.11
CA ARG A 335 -15.29 -25.38 7.87
C ARG A 335 -16.13 -25.53 6.60
N ASN A 336 -17.41 -25.91 6.74
CA ASN A 336 -18.38 -26.14 5.69
C ASN A 336 -19.32 -24.97 5.40
N SER A 337 -19.29 -23.87 6.18
CA SER A 337 -20.25 -22.77 6.01
C SER A 337 -19.85 -21.73 4.95
N GLY A 338 -18.64 -21.80 4.41
CA GLY A 338 -18.12 -20.87 3.42
C GLY A 338 -17.89 -19.43 3.96
N ARG A 339 -17.24 -18.60 3.18
CA ARG A 339 -17.03 -17.18 3.49
C ARG A 339 -18.36 -16.41 3.45
N VAL A 340 -18.63 -15.61 4.48
CA VAL A 340 -19.80 -14.69 4.46
C VAL A 340 -19.56 -13.61 3.43
N ARG A 341 -20.50 -13.45 2.50
CA ARG A 341 -20.46 -12.49 1.39
C ARG A 341 -21.51 -11.41 1.54
N VAL A 342 -21.22 -10.23 1.00
CA VAL A 342 -22.13 -9.10 0.90
C VAL A 342 -22.37 -8.82 -0.59
N GLU A 343 -23.61 -8.91 -1.01
CA GLU A 343 -24.00 -8.68 -2.39
C GLU A 343 -24.42 -7.23 -2.65
N GLU A 344 -24.69 -6.49 -1.59
CA GLU A 344 -25.20 -5.13 -1.62
C GLU A 344 -24.07 -4.13 -1.90
N VAL A 345 -23.95 -3.69 -3.15
CA VAL A 345 -22.94 -2.73 -3.63
C VAL A 345 -23.53 -1.35 -3.92
N ALA A 346 -24.87 -1.21 -4.01
CA ALA A 346 -25.56 0.06 -4.10
C ALA A 346 -25.61 0.78 -2.74
N PRO A 347 -25.60 2.12 -2.70
CA PRO A 347 -25.73 2.86 -1.45
C PRO A 347 -27.12 2.69 -0.83
N ARG A 348 -27.19 2.59 0.49
CA ARG A 348 -28.45 2.44 1.24
C ARG A 348 -29.48 3.55 0.97
N SER A 349 -29.01 4.74 0.62
CA SER A 349 -29.87 5.88 0.28
C SER A 349 -30.74 5.62 -0.95
N VAL A 350 -30.27 4.82 -1.89
CA VAL A 350 -31.00 4.49 -3.12
C VAL A 350 -32.17 3.52 -2.84
N GLY A 351 -32.03 2.62 -1.87
CA GLY A 351 -33.10 1.69 -1.46
C GLY A 351 -34.25 2.31 -0.63
N ARG A 352 -34.08 3.55 -0.13
CA ARG A 352 -35.13 4.23 0.68
C ARG A 352 -36.31 4.76 -0.12
N THR A 353 -36.20 4.84 -1.44
CA THR A 353 -37.25 5.34 -2.32
C THR A 353 -38.33 4.29 -2.66
N GLY A 354 -38.21 3.06 -2.11
CA GLY A 354 -39.13 1.96 -2.43
C GLY A 354 -38.96 1.38 -3.83
N VAL A 355 -38.00 1.87 -4.60
CA VAL A 355 -37.64 1.30 -5.91
C VAL A 355 -36.60 0.20 -5.66
N ALA A 356 -36.85 -0.99 -6.22
CA ALA A 356 -35.86 -2.06 -6.20
C ALA A 356 -34.57 -1.55 -6.88
N VAL A 357 -33.45 -1.57 -6.14
CA VAL A 357 -32.14 -1.20 -6.68
C VAL A 357 -31.53 -2.44 -7.30
N ASP A 358 -31.33 -2.41 -8.59
CA ASP A 358 -30.46 -3.40 -9.24
C ASP A 358 -29.02 -3.11 -8.84
N ASN A 359 -28.37 -4.04 -8.19
CA ASN A 359 -26.94 -3.96 -7.85
C ASN A 359 -26.04 -4.08 -9.10
N LYS A 360 -26.60 -4.45 -10.22
CA LYS A 360 -25.88 -4.66 -11.48
C LYS A 360 -26.35 -3.65 -12.51
N GLU A 361 -25.40 -2.90 -13.02
CA GLU A 361 -25.68 -2.06 -14.19
C GLU A 361 -25.37 -2.84 -15.48
N LEU A 362 -26.17 -2.57 -16.51
CA LEU A 362 -25.95 -3.15 -17.83
C LEU A 362 -24.58 -2.71 -18.35
N ARG A 363 -23.81 -3.66 -18.88
CA ARG A 363 -22.52 -3.39 -19.49
C ARG A 363 -22.69 -2.74 -20.83
N ASN A 364 -21.76 -1.87 -21.20
CA ASN A 364 -21.73 -1.30 -22.54
C ASN A 364 -21.04 -2.30 -23.49
N GLU A 365 -21.82 -3.24 -24.02
CA GLU A 365 -21.32 -4.26 -24.94
C GLU A 365 -20.75 -3.65 -26.23
N VAL A 366 -21.29 -2.53 -26.68
CA VAL A 366 -20.77 -1.82 -27.86
C VAL A 366 -19.35 -1.32 -27.60
N THR A 367 -19.11 -0.75 -26.42
CA THR A 367 -17.77 -0.30 -26.03
C THR A 367 -16.83 -1.49 -25.90
N ALA A 368 -17.26 -2.60 -25.31
CA ALA A 368 -16.43 -3.81 -25.19
C ALA A 368 -16.03 -4.37 -26.56
N GLN A 369 -16.97 -4.46 -27.48
CA GLN A 369 -16.76 -4.96 -28.86
C GLN A 369 -15.81 -4.07 -29.70
N ALA A 370 -15.57 -2.82 -29.28
CA ALA A 370 -14.63 -1.93 -29.96
C ALA A 370 -13.15 -2.33 -29.73
N PHE A 371 -12.88 -3.21 -28.78
CA PHE A 371 -11.54 -3.65 -28.45
C PHE A 371 -11.27 -5.08 -28.94
N PRO A 372 -10.07 -5.34 -29.48
CA PRO A 372 -9.65 -6.71 -29.72
C PRO A 372 -9.61 -7.47 -28.40
N GLU A 373 -10.09 -8.70 -28.41
CA GLU A 373 -10.11 -9.57 -27.23
C GLU A 373 -9.14 -10.73 -27.39
N ARG A 374 -8.65 -11.21 -26.27
CA ARG A 374 -7.90 -12.46 -26.20
C ARG A 374 -8.21 -13.22 -24.93
N LYS A 375 -8.02 -14.53 -24.97
CA LYS A 375 -7.96 -15.33 -23.75
C LYS A 375 -6.76 -14.90 -22.91
N VAL A 376 -6.92 -14.87 -21.57
CA VAL A 376 -5.83 -14.48 -20.69
C VAL A 376 -4.67 -15.48 -20.83
N PRO A 377 -3.48 -15.05 -21.27
CA PRO A 377 -2.33 -15.92 -21.38
C PRO A 377 -1.77 -16.19 -19.98
N ILE A 378 -1.77 -17.43 -19.58
CA ILE A 378 -1.18 -17.83 -18.29
C ILE A 378 0.32 -18.05 -18.49
N ALA A 379 1.13 -17.19 -17.91
CA ALA A 379 2.58 -17.34 -17.94
C ALA A 379 3.00 -18.51 -17.00
N PRO A 380 4.07 -19.26 -17.37
CA PRO A 380 4.61 -20.32 -16.50
C PRO A 380 4.95 -19.80 -15.10
N GLU A 381 4.68 -20.61 -14.08
CA GLU A 381 5.13 -20.31 -12.73
C GLU A 381 6.62 -20.62 -12.58
N ILE A 382 7.36 -19.69 -11.99
CA ILE A 382 8.73 -19.90 -11.53
C ILE A 382 8.64 -20.35 -10.08
N THR A 383 9.23 -21.49 -9.74
CA THR A 383 9.24 -21.99 -8.37
C THR A 383 10.64 -21.88 -7.77
N VAL A 384 10.70 -21.59 -6.47
CA VAL A 384 11.96 -21.54 -5.71
C VAL A 384 11.84 -22.39 -4.45
N PRO A 385 12.95 -23.02 -3.98
CA PRO A 385 12.95 -23.68 -2.69
C PRO A 385 12.45 -22.71 -1.61
N ALA A 386 11.65 -23.22 -0.67
CA ALA A 386 11.21 -22.40 0.45
C ALA A 386 12.44 -22.02 1.30
N SER A 387 12.92 -20.82 1.15
CA SER A 387 13.72 -20.18 2.18
C SER A 387 12.75 -19.39 3.04
N ILE A 388 12.53 -19.83 4.29
CA ILE A 388 11.90 -18.96 5.28
C ILE A 388 12.75 -17.69 5.25
N PRO A 389 12.19 -16.51 4.94
CA PRO A 389 12.91 -15.29 5.19
C PRO A 389 13.33 -15.40 6.65
N GLN A 390 14.63 -15.58 6.91
CA GLN A 390 15.12 -15.33 8.25
C GLN A 390 14.58 -13.95 8.54
N PRO A 391 13.82 -13.72 9.63
CA PRO A 391 13.60 -12.38 10.07
C PRO A 391 15.01 -11.81 10.02
N HIS A 392 15.28 -10.87 9.14
CA HIS A 392 16.42 -10.03 9.35
C HIS A 392 16.15 -9.54 10.75
N THR A 393 16.85 -10.13 11.72
CA THR A 393 16.94 -9.56 13.05
C THR A 393 17.61 -8.23 12.76
N LYS A 394 16.76 -7.26 12.42
CA LYS A 394 17.18 -5.89 12.27
C LYS A 394 17.70 -5.60 13.66
N LEU A 395 19.05 -5.62 13.73
CA LEU A 395 19.72 -5.35 14.98
C LEU A 395 19.09 -4.08 15.50
N ASP A 396 18.49 -4.13 16.65
CA ASP A 396 18.01 -2.92 17.31
C ASP A 396 19.19 -2.15 17.94
N PRO A 397 19.02 -0.88 18.30
CA PRO A 397 20.08 -0.07 18.87
C PRO A 397 20.72 -0.62 20.14
N THR A 398 20.16 -1.66 20.79
CA THR A 398 20.78 -2.34 21.94
C THR A 398 21.82 -3.38 21.53
N GLN A 399 21.93 -3.72 20.24
CA GLN A 399 22.77 -4.80 19.74
C GLN A 399 24.03 -4.26 19.07
N ALA A 400 25.18 -4.84 19.38
CA ALA A 400 26.50 -4.35 18.99
C ALA A 400 26.76 -4.19 17.47
N GLY A 401 25.95 -4.76 16.62
CA GLY A 401 26.03 -4.61 15.15
C GLY A 401 25.20 -3.45 14.58
N HIS A 402 24.36 -2.81 15.38
CA HIS A 402 23.51 -1.71 14.91
C HIS A 402 24.34 -0.42 14.73
N PRO A 403 24.11 0.40 13.67
CA PRO A 403 24.84 1.65 13.43
C PRO A 403 24.79 2.61 14.64
N ASP A 404 23.67 2.67 15.35
CA ASP A 404 23.45 3.57 16.49
C ASP A 404 23.69 2.90 17.86
N TYR A 405 24.25 1.69 17.90
CA TYR A 405 24.53 0.98 19.15
C TYR A 405 25.32 1.83 20.14
N ARG A 406 26.41 2.45 19.69
CA ARG A 406 27.25 3.29 20.56
C ARG A 406 26.52 4.50 21.09
N LEU A 407 25.71 5.16 20.26
CA LEU A 407 24.94 6.33 20.65
C LEU A 407 23.87 5.95 21.68
N HIS A 408 23.17 4.82 21.46
CA HIS A 408 22.18 4.30 22.40
C HIS A 408 22.81 3.86 23.72
N GLN A 409 23.95 3.20 23.70
CA GLN A 409 24.69 2.81 24.89
C GLN A 409 25.11 4.03 25.72
N GLN A 410 25.61 5.08 25.06
CA GLN A 410 25.95 6.35 25.74
C GLN A 410 24.71 7.01 26.35
N SER A 411 23.57 6.98 25.67
CA SER A 411 22.29 7.47 26.20
C SER A 411 21.88 6.70 27.45
N SER A 412 21.91 5.37 27.40
CA SER A 412 21.56 4.50 28.53
C SER A 412 22.48 4.71 29.74
N ASP A 413 23.79 4.82 29.50
CA ASP A 413 24.77 5.10 30.58
C ASP A 413 24.56 6.49 31.18
N ALA A 414 24.23 7.49 30.39
CA ALA A 414 23.99 8.85 30.87
C ALA A 414 22.67 8.97 31.63
N VAL A 415 21.62 8.25 31.24
CA VAL A 415 20.33 8.18 31.94
C VAL A 415 20.52 7.43 33.28
N ARG A 416 21.26 6.33 33.27
CA ARG A 416 21.59 5.60 34.52
C ARG A 416 22.31 6.51 35.55
N LYS A 417 23.31 7.28 35.11
CA LYS A 417 23.99 8.26 35.97
C LYS A 417 23.05 9.36 36.46
N LEU A 418 22.07 9.78 35.65
CA LEU A 418 21.03 10.71 36.07
C LEU A 418 20.17 10.10 37.19
N ASP A 419 19.68 8.85 37.01
CA ASP A 419 18.90 8.14 38.01
C ASP A 419 19.68 7.95 39.33
N GLU A 420 20.95 7.52 39.27
CA GLU A 420 21.85 7.42 40.41
C GLU A 420 21.99 8.76 41.14
N SER A 421 22.13 9.87 40.40
CA SER A 421 22.23 11.21 41.00
C SER A 421 20.95 11.67 41.70
N MET A 422 19.81 11.07 41.33
CA MET A 422 18.49 11.31 41.94
C MET A 422 18.13 10.27 43.02
N GLY A 423 19.04 9.34 43.32
CA GLY A 423 18.80 8.26 44.30
C GLY A 423 17.78 7.21 43.81
N ARG A 424 17.62 7.03 42.50
CA ARG A 424 16.70 6.09 41.89
C ARG A 424 17.44 4.93 41.22
N ASN A 425 16.79 3.77 41.21
CA ASN A 425 17.19 2.67 40.32
C ASN A 425 16.64 2.87 38.93
N THR A 426 17.34 2.35 37.92
CA THR A 426 16.85 2.30 36.53
C THR A 426 15.60 1.44 36.43
N ASP A 427 14.63 1.89 35.64
CA ASP A 427 13.35 1.22 35.39
C ASP A 427 12.95 1.31 33.92
N VAL A 428 11.74 0.85 33.58
CA VAL A 428 11.18 0.93 32.22
C VAL A 428 11.14 2.38 31.70
N ASN A 429 10.99 3.38 32.56
CA ASN A 429 11.00 4.78 32.14
C ASN A 429 12.41 5.26 31.81
N SER A 430 13.43 4.71 32.47
CA SER A 430 14.84 4.93 32.14
C SER A 430 15.18 4.40 30.75
N ASP A 431 14.70 3.20 30.40
CA ASP A 431 14.88 2.62 29.07
C ASP A 431 14.17 3.43 27.98
N ARG A 432 12.93 3.87 28.25
CA ARG A 432 12.17 4.75 27.35
C ARG A 432 12.86 6.09 27.15
N MET A 433 13.35 6.69 28.22
CA MET A 433 14.10 7.94 28.17
C MET A 433 15.39 7.76 27.34
N ALA A 434 16.15 6.71 27.57
CA ALA A 434 17.38 6.43 26.84
C ALA A 434 17.12 6.27 25.33
N ALA A 435 16.09 5.52 24.97
CA ALA A 435 15.69 5.34 23.57
C ALA A 435 15.24 6.66 22.92
N SER A 436 14.38 7.44 23.60
CA SER A 436 13.91 8.74 23.10
C SER A 436 15.03 9.76 22.95
N LEU A 437 15.99 9.78 23.87
CA LEU A 437 17.15 10.67 23.79
C LEU A 437 18.14 10.26 22.71
N THR A 438 18.20 8.99 22.35
CA THR A 438 18.96 8.52 21.18
C THR A 438 18.34 9.06 19.87
N VAL A 439 17.00 9.06 19.74
CA VAL A 439 16.29 9.68 18.63
C VAL A 439 16.60 11.17 18.55
N LEU A 440 16.42 11.88 19.67
CA LEU A 440 16.67 13.32 19.76
C LEU A 440 18.11 13.68 19.35
N ALA A 441 19.10 12.96 19.89
CA ALA A 441 20.50 13.19 19.55
C ALA A 441 20.77 13.03 18.04
N LYS A 442 20.15 12.02 17.43
CA LYS A 442 20.29 11.75 16.00
C LYS A 442 19.62 12.81 15.13
N GLN A 443 18.42 13.26 15.49
CA GLN A 443 17.69 14.33 14.80
C GLN A 443 18.46 15.65 14.80
N GLU A 444 19.07 15.98 15.94
CA GLU A 444 19.84 17.22 16.16
C GLU A 444 21.33 17.10 15.74
N GLY A 445 21.72 15.99 15.12
CA GLY A 445 23.08 15.78 14.64
C GLY A 445 24.15 15.61 15.72
N ILE A 446 23.74 15.32 16.97
CA ILE A 446 24.63 15.02 18.10
C ILE A 446 25.27 13.66 17.87
N LYS A 447 26.60 13.61 17.82
CA LYS A 447 27.37 12.40 17.49
C LYS A 447 27.74 11.56 18.72
N ARG A 448 27.65 12.16 19.92
CA ARG A 448 28.04 11.53 21.19
C ARG A 448 27.23 12.14 22.33
N ILE A 449 26.71 11.30 23.22
CA ILE A 449 26.03 11.74 24.45
C ILE A 449 26.99 11.58 25.62
N ASP A 450 27.50 12.70 26.13
CA ASP A 450 28.42 12.70 27.27
C ASP A 450 27.70 12.87 28.60
N LYS A 451 26.53 13.54 28.59
CA LYS A 451 25.74 13.77 29.80
C LYS A 451 24.26 13.97 29.46
N VAL A 452 23.42 13.55 30.40
CA VAL A 452 21.97 13.84 30.42
C VAL A 452 21.66 14.59 31.71
N VAL A 453 20.92 15.69 31.62
CA VAL A 453 20.52 16.49 32.78
C VAL A 453 19.06 16.92 32.64
N LEU A 454 18.42 17.18 33.79
CA LEU A 454 17.08 17.76 33.82
C LEU A 454 17.15 19.29 33.85
N SER A 455 16.15 19.96 33.33
CA SER A 455 16.04 21.42 33.37
C SER A 455 15.95 21.91 34.84
N ARG A 456 16.65 22.99 35.13
CA ARG A 456 16.45 23.71 36.39
C ARG A 456 15.19 24.57 36.25
N GLY A 457 14.41 24.67 37.33
CA GLY A 457 13.27 25.58 37.38
C GLY A 457 13.72 27.06 37.26
N ASN A 458 12.93 27.85 36.57
CA ASN A 458 12.99 29.30 36.57
C ASN A 458 11.57 29.86 36.50
N ASP A 459 11.40 31.18 36.36
CA ASP A 459 10.09 31.86 36.32
C ASP A 459 9.18 31.43 35.15
N ILE A 460 9.72 30.74 34.14
CA ILE A 460 9.02 30.36 32.92
C ILE A 460 8.87 28.84 32.80
N VAL A 461 9.81 28.06 33.29
CA VAL A 461 9.86 26.59 33.15
C VAL A 461 9.96 25.93 34.52
N GLU A 462 9.04 25.01 34.79
CA GLU A 462 9.10 24.18 36.01
C GLU A 462 10.38 23.33 36.05
N ALA A 463 10.89 23.05 37.24
CA ALA A 463 12.02 22.16 37.43
C ALA A 463 11.70 20.77 36.82
N HIS A 464 12.67 20.18 36.15
CA HIS A 464 12.59 18.82 35.55
C HIS A 464 11.58 18.66 34.41
N LYS A 465 11.00 19.74 33.91
CA LYS A 465 10.06 19.69 32.78
C LYS A 465 10.70 19.18 31.49
N ASN A 466 11.96 19.50 31.26
CA ASN A 466 12.72 19.05 30.11
C ASN A 466 13.93 18.20 30.53
N VAL A 467 14.24 17.19 29.72
CA VAL A 467 15.48 16.42 29.75
C VAL A 467 16.38 16.88 28.60
N ILE A 468 17.67 17.04 28.88
CA ILE A 468 18.65 17.67 27.99
C ILE A 468 19.79 16.68 27.77
N VAL A 469 20.11 16.38 26.49
CA VAL A 469 21.33 15.68 26.09
C VAL A 469 22.44 16.69 25.82
N VAL A 470 23.66 16.34 26.21
CA VAL A 470 24.84 17.21 26.07
C VAL A 470 25.99 16.43 25.45
N GLN A 471 26.58 17.00 24.40
CA GLN A 471 27.87 16.58 23.85
C GLN A 471 28.92 17.61 24.27
N GLY A 472 29.91 17.18 25.00
CA GLY A 472 30.96 18.01 25.59
C GLY A 472 30.80 18.22 27.09
N LYS A 473 31.64 19.05 27.69
CA LYS A 473 31.56 19.40 29.11
C LYS A 473 30.58 20.54 29.33
N LEU A 474 29.77 20.48 30.37
CA LEU A 474 28.75 21.51 30.68
C LEU A 474 29.36 22.91 30.90
N GLU A 475 30.61 22.95 31.36
CA GLU A 475 31.35 24.19 31.65
C GLU A 475 31.96 24.81 30.37
N ASP A 476 31.98 24.06 29.24
CA ASP A 476 32.51 24.53 27.98
C ASP A 476 31.41 25.28 27.20
N PRO A 477 31.56 26.56 26.85
CA PRO A 477 30.58 27.31 26.07
C PRO A 477 30.28 26.73 24.69
N SER A 478 31.18 25.89 24.15
CA SER A 478 31.04 25.27 22.82
C SER A 478 30.31 23.92 22.83
N HIS A 479 29.78 23.47 24.00
CA HIS A 479 29.03 22.23 24.07
C HIS A 479 27.75 22.27 23.23
N ILE A 480 27.45 21.14 22.56
CA ILE A 480 26.20 20.98 21.82
C ILE A 480 25.15 20.36 22.74
N ARG A 481 23.93 20.87 22.69
CA ARG A 481 22.82 20.37 23.51
C ARG A 481 21.50 20.38 22.74
N ALA A 482 20.67 19.40 23.05
CA ALA A 482 19.27 19.34 22.61
C ALA A 482 18.39 18.94 23.79
N HIS A 483 17.11 19.24 23.72
CA HIS A 483 16.17 18.95 24.81
C HIS A 483 14.81 18.49 24.28
N MET A 484 14.12 17.72 25.10
CA MET A 484 12.72 17.37 24.89
C MET A 484 11.97 17.34 26.21
N SER A 485 10.64 17.25 26.15
CA SER A 485 9.83 17.08 27.36
C SER A 485 10.19 15.77 28.09
N THR A 486 10.44 15.85 29.41
CA THR A 486 10.68 14.67 30.23
C THR A 486 9.50 13.70 30.18
N GLN A 487 8.26 14.23 30.21
CA GLN A 487 7.04 13.43 30.09
C GLN A 487 7.02 12.65 28.77
N GLN A 488 7.35 13.30 27.65
CA GLN A 488 7.42 12.64 26.35
C GLN A 488 8.51 11.57 26.32
N ALA A 489 9.69 11.87 26.86
CA ALA A 489 10.82 10.94 26.89
C ALA A 489 10.49 9.62 27.61
N VAL A 490 9.73 9.67 28.73
CA VAL A 490 9.37 8.47 29.50
C VAL A 490 8.07 7.81 29.04
N SER A 491 7.21 8.52 28.28
CA SER A 491 5.96 7.95 27.79
C SER A 491 6.09 7.24 26.44
N THR A 492 7.11 7.60 25.64
CA THR A 492 7.34 6.98 24.32
C THR A 492 7.86 5.54 24.48
N PRO A 493 7.17 4.53 23.92
CA PRO A 493 7.65 3.15 23.98
C PRO A 493 9.02 2.98 23.29
N VAL A 494 9.91 2.15 23.86
CA VAL A 494 11.24 1.86 23.28
C VAL A 494 11.16 1.43 21.82
N ALA A 495 10.21 0.54 21.51
CA ALA A 495 10.00 0.05 20.13
C ALA A 495 9.65 1.18 19.14
N GLU A 496 8.92 2.20 19.60
CA GLU A 496 8.58 3.36 18.76
C GLU A 496 9.82 4.24 18.52
N SER A 497 10.62 4.50 19.56
CA SER A 497 11.90 5.22 19.43
C SER A 497 12.85 4.49 18.47
N PHE A 498 12.92 3.16 18.52
CA PHE A 498 13.77 2.38 17.62
C PHE A 498 13.31 2.44 16.17
N LYS A 499 11.99 2.43 15.89
CA LYS A 499 11.46 2.67 14.55
C LYS A 499 11.84 4.06 14.02
N GLN A 500 11.81 5.08 14.86
CA GLN A 500 12.22 6.44 14.47
C GLN A 500 13.72 6.50 14.14
N ILE A 501 14.59 5.82 14.90
CA ILE A 501 16.02 5.68 14.60
C ILE A 501 16.22 5.04 13.24
N ASP A 502 15.49 3.98 12.96
CA ASP A 502 15.54 3.27 11.68
C ASP A 502 15.13 4.16 10.51
N SER A 503 14.06 4.93 10.68
CA SER A 503 13.58 5.89 9.67
C SER A 503 14.63 6.97 9.38
N LEU A 504 15.28 7.49 10.42
CA LEU A 504 16.38 8.46 10.28
C LEU A 504 17.60 7.84 9.57
N ASN A 505 17.87 6.55 9.75
CA ASN A 505 18.92 5.82 9.03
C ASN A 505 18.62 5.59 7.54
N ALA A 506 17.35 5.53 7.19
CA ALA A 506 16.91 5.31 5.81
C ALA A 506 16.97 6.59 4.95
N GLN A 507 16.78 7.78 5.54
CA GLN A 507 16.75 9.07 4.84
C GLN A 507 18.01 9.38 3.99
N PRO A 508 19.25 9.24 4.48
CA PRO A 508 20.44 9.50 3.67
C PRO A 508 20.62 8.54 2.49
N ARG A 509 20.11 7.31 2.61
CA ARG A 509 20.15 6.32 1.52
C ARG A 509 19.16 6.69 0.41
N GLN A 510 18.02 7.24 0.77
CA GLN A 510 17.02 7.72 -0.19
C GLN A 510 17.53 8.97 -0.93
N GLU A 511 18.14 9.92 -0.23
CA GLU A 511 18.76 11.09 -0.86
C GLU A 511 19.90 10.72 -1.80
N LEU A 512 20.74 9.77 -1.41
CA LEU A 512 21.83 9.28 -2.25
C LEU A 512 21.31 8.55 -3.49
N ALA A 513 20.29 7.71 -3.35
CA ALA A 513 19.62 7.02 -4.46
C ALA A 513 18.94 8.02 -5.40
N GLN A 514 18.33 9.07 -4.87
CA GLN A 514 17.73 10.14 -5.66
C GLN A 514 18.79 10.97 -6.40
N GLN A 515 19.92 11.30 -5.76
CA GLN A 515 21.04 11.96 -6.41
C GLN A 515 21.68 11.11 -7.51
N GLN A 516 21.85 9.80 -7.28
CA GLN A 516 22.35 8.88 -8.30
C GLN A 516 21.40 8.76 -9.49
N SER A 517 20.09 8.71 -9.26
CA SER A 517 19.10 8.68 -10.35
C SER A 517 19.10 9.99 -11.15
N LEU A 518 19.23 11.13 -10.49
CA LEU A 518 19.37 12.43 -11.16
C LEU A 518 20.67 12.54 -11.97
N GLN A 519 21.76 11.94 -11.48
CA GLN A 519 23.03 11.90 -12.20
C GLN A 519 22.91 11.05 -13.47
N VAL A 520 22.31 9.85 -13.38
CA VAL A 520 22.04 8.99 -14.55
C VAL A 520 21.18 9.70 -15.59
N VAL A 521 20.18 10.45 -15.16
CA VAL A 521 19.34 11.26 -16.07
C VAL A 521 20.17 12.34 -16.76
N ARG A 522 21.03 13.05 -16.05
CA ARG A 522 21.93 14.05 -16.64
C ARG A 522 22.89 13.46 -17.66
N ASP A 523 23.48 12.31 -17.33
CA ASP A 523 24.43 11.63 -18.21
C ASP A 523 23.74 11.15 -19.50
N ASN A 524 22.50 10.63 -19.40
CA ASN A 524 21.69 10.23 -20.55
C ASN A 524 21.29 11.41 -21.43
N VAL A 525 20.89 12.54 -20.84
CA VAL A 525 20.55 13.77 -21.58
C VAL A 525 21.78 14.29 -22.33
N SER A 526 22.96 14.30 -21.69
CA SER A 526 24.21 14.71 -22.32
C SER A 526 24.61 13.80 -23.47
N ALA A 527 24.46 12.49 -23.32
CA ALA A 527 24.72 11.52 -24.38
C ALA A 527 23.76 11.69 -25.58
N THR A 528 22.48 11.97 -25.31
CA THR A 528 21.49 12.21 -26.36
C THR A 528 21.76 13.50 -27.13
N GLN A 529 22.19 14.58 -26.44
CA GLN A 529 22.57 15.83 -27.07
C GLN A 529 23.81 15.65 -27.96
N GLN A 530 24.83 14.92 -27.51
CA GLN A 530 26.02 14.62 -28.31
C GLN A 530 25.69 13.81 -29.57
N LEU A 531 24.76 12.85 -29.47
CA LEU A 531 24.29 12.09 -30.64
C LEU A 531 23.55 12.97 -31.64
N GLN A 532 22.71 13.88 -31.20
CA GLN A 532 22.01 14.84 -32.04
C GLN A 532 22.97 15.82 -32.73
N GLU A 533 23.98 16.32 -32.00
CA GLU A 533 25.02 17.19 -32.58
C GLU A 533 25.84 16.47 -33.66
N GLN A 534 26.17 15.19 -33.43
CA GLN A 534 26.90 14.36 -34.43
C GLN A 534 26.02 14.10 -35.67
N GLU A 535 24.74 13.91 -35.48
CA GLU A 535 23.79 13.69 -36.59
C GLU A 535 23.59 14.96 -37.43
N VAL A 536 23.50 16.12 -36.81
CA VAL A 536 23.46 17.44 -37.47
C VAL A 536 24.77 17.70 -38.22
N GLN A 537 25.91 17.41 -37.64
CA GLN A 537 27.23 17.53 -38.34
C GLN A 537 27.34 16.61 -39.55
N ARG A 538 26.87 15.37 -39.46
CA ARG A 538 26.84 14.44 -40.61
C ARG A 538 25.94 14.94 -41.73
N GLN A 539 24.79 15.52 -41.42
CA GLN A 539 23.90 16.09 -42.45
C GLN A 539 24.46 17.37 -43.09
N THR A 540 25.28 18.10 -42.39
CA THR A 540 25.90 19.34 -42.91
C THR A 540 27.12 19.03 -43.84
N ILE A 541 27.80 17.89 -43.64
CA ILE A 541 28.92 17.45 -44.48
C ILE A 541 28.46 16.70 -45.76
N SER A 542 27.21 16.23 -45.77
CA SER A 542 26.63 15.54 -46.94
C SER A 542 25.89 16.46 -47.94
N ARG A 543 25.95 17.76 -47.71
CA ARG A 543 25.51 18.81 -48.67
C ARG A 543 26.74 19.53 -49.23
#